data_cfb6f4b3d6f55d7273a7049e58cee606
#
_entry.id   cfb6f4b3d6f55d7273a7049e58cee606
#
_cell.length_a   1.000
_cell.length_b   1.000
_cell.length_c   1.000
_cell.angle_alpha   90.00
_cell.angle_beta   90.00
_cell.angle_gamma   90.00
#
_symmetry.space_group_name_H-M   'P 1'
#
loop_
_entity.id
_entity.type
_entity.pdbx_description
1 polymer ?
#
loop_
_entity_poly.entity_id
_entity_poly.type
_entity_poly.pdbx_seq_one_letter_code
_entity_poly.pdbx_strand_id
1 'polypeptide(L)'
;DAGRIFRVAPPKHAYEVPAYDFKTPVGAVKALHSPNLSARYKAWTALLGMQEHARPALEKMAVDKNPRFRARALWSLAAIKEGAPGAIETALHDESENIRALALRIARRHQVPMEPLVRLLVRDESALVRRECAVSLHRLTSSEAVQLWVELAAQYEGKDRWYLEALGIGEKSKETACLNAWLKKAGKDWNSQAGRDIIWRSRAPEAAALLAKLLLNPNVPAAEHPRLVRALDFHEGKPKEAALAALLEGDAKRSPATYLEAFQRATPKF
;
A
#
# COMPACT_ATOMS: atom_id res chain seq x y z
N ASP A 1 18.45 40.25 13.72
CA ASP A 1 19.11 39.72 12.51
C ASP A 1 18.06 39.51 11.46
N ALA A 2 18.14 40.29 10.38
CA ALA A 2 17.31 40.08 9.20
C ALA A 2 17.80 38.79 8.49
N GLY A 3 16.99 37.74 8.42
CA GLY A 3 17.30 36.53 7.72
C GLY A 3 17.63 36.80 6.25
N ARG A 4 18.65 36.13 5.71
CA ARG A 4 19.06 36.27 4.30
C ARG A 4 18.63 35.02 3.55
N ILE A 5 18.04 35.22 2.40
CA ILE A 5 17.71 34.13 1.43
C ILE A 5 18.79 34.13 0.36
N PHE A 6 19.50 33.01 0.24
CA PHE A 6 20.52 32.82 -0.79
C PHE A 6 19.97 31.94 -1.90
N ARG A 7 20.26 32.30 -3.13
CA ARG A 7 20.02 31.45 -4.28
C ARG A 7 21.33 30.86 -4.78
N VAL A 8 21.38 29.55 -4.90
CA VAL A 8 22.49 28.83 -5.53
C VAL A 8 22.06 28.46 -6.95
N ALA A 9 22.85 28.83 -7.94
CA ALA A 9 22.61 28.50 -9.34
C ALA A 9 23.95 28.25 -10.05
N PRO A 10 23.97 27.48 -11.16
CA PRO A 10 25.17 27.33 -11.98
C PRO A 10 25.71 28.69 -12.44
N PRO A 11 27.04 28.81 -12.62
CA PRO A 11 27.64 30.03 -13.13
C PRO A 11 27.00 30.46 -14.45
N LYS A 12 26.75 31.76 -14.62
CA LYS A 12 26.14 32.35 -15.82
C LYS A 12 24.69 31.91 -16.12
N HIS A 13 24.00 31.25 -15.17
CA HIS A 13 22.60 30.90 -15.34
C HIS A 13 21.70 32.16 -15.23
N ALA A 14 21.11 32.55 -16.35
CA ALA A 14 20.07 33.57 -16.38
C ALA A 14 18.78 32.97 -15.75
N TYR A 15 18.19 33.69 -14.80
CA TYR A 15 16.93 33.29 -14.20
C TYR A 15 15.78 34.06 -14.81
N GLU A 16 14.90 33.32 -15.44
CA GLU A 16 13.61 33.85 -15.88
C GLU A 16 12.52 33.41 -14.93
N VAL A 17 11.70 34.33 -14.47
CA VAL A 17 10.47 34.01 -13.73
C VAL A 17 9.41 33.63 -14.77
N PRO A 18 8.98 32.37 -14.83
CA PRO A 18 7.94 31.97 -15.78
C PRO A 18 6.64 32.74 -15.47
N ALA A 19 6.11 33.41 -16.48
CA ALA A 19 4.79 34.02 -16.42
C ALA A 19 3.72 32.97 -16.76
N TYR A 20 2.76 32.79 -15.85
CA TYR A 20 1.63 31.89 -16.07
C TYR A 20 0.32 32.68 -16.04
N ASP A 21 -0.57 32.38 -16.97
CA ASP A 21 -1.94 32.85 -16.93
C ASP A 21 -2.82 31.86 -16.16
N PHE A 22 -3.20 32.25 -14.95
CA PHE A 22 -4.11 31.46 -14.10
C PHE A 22 -5.59 31.83 -14.28
N LYS A 23 -5.91 32.75 -15.19
CA LYS A 23 -7.29 33.23 -15.44
C LYS A 23 -7.99 32.39 -16.51
N THR A 24 -7.22 31.66 -17.32
CA THR A 24 -7.79 30.82 -18.39
C THR A 24 -7.46 29.34 -18.16
N PRO A 25 -8.34 28.41 -18.58
CA PRO A 25 -8.07 26.96 -18.47
C PRO A 25 -6.75 26.54 -19.13
N VAL A 26 -6.50 27.05 -20.34
CA VAL A 26 -5.29 26.72 -21.13
C VAL A 26 -4.03 27.22 -20.42
N GLY A 27 -4.05 28.47 -19.93
CA GLY A 27 -2.91 29.02 -19.19
C GLY A 27 -2.64 28.30 -17.88
N ALA A 28 -3.68 27.95 -17.13
CA ALA A 28 -3.56 27.18 -15.90
C ALA A 28 -3.07 25.75 -16.16
N VAL A 29 -3.56 25.06 -17.19
CA VAL A 29 -3.05 23.74 -17.61
C VAL A 29 -1.57 23.82 -18.02
N LYS A 30 -1.15 24.88 -18.74
CA LYS A 30 0.27 25.12 -19.04
C LYS A 30 1.10 25.21 -17.74
N ALA A 31 0.59 25.86 -16.70
CA ALA A 31 1.26 25.95 -15.41
C ALA A 31 1.31 24.62 -14.64
N LEU A 32 0.41 23.67 -14.88
CA LEU A 32 0.51 22.31 -14.34
C LEU A 32 1.75 21.54 -14.86
N HIS A 33 2.31 21.92 -16.01
CA HIS A 33 3.55 21.32 -16.53
C HIS A 33 4.80 21.81 -15.79
N SER A 34 4.70 22.92 -15.03
CA SER A 34 5.84 23.52 -14.33
C SER A 34 6.55 22.52 -13.39
N PRO A 35 7.88 22.53 -13.31
CA PRO A 35 8.62 21.82 -12.27
C PRO A 35 8.37 22.44 -10.87
N ASN A 36 7.98 23.70 -10.80
CA ASN A 36 7.75 24.43 -9.56
C ASN A 36 6.43 24.00 -8.89
N LEU A 37 6.51 23.53 -7.65
CA LEU A 37 5.35 23.03 -6.90
C LEU A 37 4.33 24.16 -6.64
N SER A 38 4.79 25.37 -6.29
CA SER A 38 3.90 26.51 -6.02
C SER A 38 3.12 26.94 -7.26
N ALA A 39 3.76 26.93 -8.45
CA ALA A 39 3.07 27.19 -9.71
C ALA A 39 1.99 26.15 -10.00
N ARG A 40 2.30 24.85 -9.79
CA ARG A 40 1.31 23.76 -9.94
C ARG A 40 0.15 23.88 -8.97
N TYR A 41 0.42 24.24 -7.71
CA TYR A 41 -0.63 24.43 -6.71
C TYR A 41 -1.58 25.58 -7.11
N LYS A 42 -1.03 26.73 -7.52
CA LYS A 42 -1.84 27.85 -8.03
C LYS A 42 -2.66 27.44 -9.26
N ALA A 43 -2.05 26.69 -10.19
CA ALA A 43 -2.75 26.19 -11.38
C ALA A 43 -3.91 25.26 -11.00
N TRP A 44 -3.66 24.29 -10.12
CA TRP A 44 -4.68 23.38 -9.62
C TRP A 44 -5.84 24.13 -8.93
N THR A 45 -5.53 25.08 -8.04
CA THR A 45 -6.55 25.91 -7.38
C THR A 45 -7.38 26.71 -8.38
N ALA A 46 -6.72 27.32 -9.40
CA ALA A 46 -7.42 28.06 -10.44
C ALA A 46 -8.37 27.17 -11.27
N LEU A 47 -7.89 25.99 -11.68
CA LEU A 47 -8.69 25.02 -12.44
C LEU A 47 -9.89 24.51 -11.64
N LEU A 48 -9.71 24.27 -10.33
CA LEU A 48 -10.82 23.93 -9.45
C LEU A 48 -11.88 25.05 -9.38
N GLY A 49 -11.44 26.31 -9.33
CA GLY A 49 -12.36 27.45 -9.37
C GLY A 49 -13.13 27.59 -10.69
N MET A 50 -12.55 27.15 -11.79
CA MET A 50 -13.18 27.18 -13.12
C MET A 50 -14.17 26.03 -13.34
N GLN A 51 -14.09 24.94 -12.56
CA GLN A 51 -14.99 23.79 -12.64
C GLN A 51 -15.12 23.25 -14.09
N GLU A 52 -16.33 23.11 -14.62
CA GLU A 52 -16.60 22.58 -15.96
C GLU A 52 -15.88 23.32 -17.11
N HIS A 53 -15.59 24.59 -16.94
CA HIS A 53 -14.83 25.34 -17.95
C HIS A 53 -13.39 24.86 -18.12
N ALA A 54 -12.81 24.24 -17.08
CA ALA A 54 -11.48 23.66 -17.14
C ALA A 54 -11.45 22.25 -17.78
N ARG A 55 -12.58 21.54 -17.84
CA ARG A 55 -12.68 20.16 -18.30
C ARG A 55 -12.04 19.90 -19.66
N PRO A 56 -12.37 20.64 -20.76
CA PRO A 56 -11.78 20.34 -22.06
C PRO A 56 -10.27 20.47 -22.12
N ALA A 57 -9.70 21.43 -21.39
CA ALA A 57 -8.25 21.63 -21.35
C ALA A 57 -7.55 20.51 -20.53
N LEU A 58 -8.17 20.05 -19.46
CA LEU A 58 -7.68 18.94 -18.63
C LEU A 58 -7.81 17.60 -19.36
N GLU A 59 -8.90 17.34 -20.08
CA GLU A 59 -9.07 16.12 -20.90
C GLU A 59 -8.00 16.04 -21.99
N LYS A 60 -7.68 17.15 -22.63
CA LYS A 60 -6.56 17.22 -23.58
C LYS A 60 -5.21 16.87 -22.92
N MET A 61 -4.98 17.30 -21.69
CA MET A 61 -3.77 16.96 -20.94
C MET A 61 -3.79 15.51 -20.41
N ALA A 62 -4.97 14.94 -20.19
CA ALA A 62 -5.11 13.55 -19.70
C ALA A 62 -4.65 12.49 -20.69
N VAL A 63 -4.47 12.85 -21.98
CA VAL A 63 -3.90 12.00 -23.03
C VAL A 63 -2.47 12.36 -23.40
N ASP A 64 -1.77 13.15 -22.59
CA ASP A 64 -0.37 13.51 -22.82
C ASP A 64 0.54 12.27 -22.82
N LYS A 65 1.59 12.29 -23.65
CA LYS A 65 2.58 11.19 -23.72
C LYS A 65 3.28 10.96 -22.38
N ASN A 66 3.46 12.01 -21.57
CA ASN A 66 4.11 11.92 -20.27
C ASN A 66 3.11 11.53 -19.18
N PRO A 67 3.26 10.35 -18.54
CA PRO A 67 2.32 9.89 -17.50
C PRO A 67 2.22 10.82 -16.30
N ARG A 68 3.26 11.63 -16.02
CA ARG A 68 3.19 12.63 -14.94
C ARG A 68 2.18 13.74 -15.24
N PHE A 69 2.03 14.08 -16.51
CA PHE A 69 1.06 15.10 -16.94
C PHE A 69 -0.34 14.50 -16.97
N ARG A 70 -0.50 13.27 -17.48
CA ARG A 70 -1.76 12.53 -17.37
C ARG A 70 -2.23 12.43 -15.91
N ALA A 71 -1.33 12.07 -14.99
CA ALA A 71 -1.67 11.99 -13.55
C ALA A 71 -2.19 13.32 -12.98
N ARG A 72 -1.53 14.44 -13.31
CA ARG A 72 -1.97 15.78 -12.86
C ARG A 72 -3.33 16.15 -13.42
N ALA A 73 -3.56 15.85 -14.68
CA ALA A 73 -4.83 16.09 -15.35
C ALA A 73 -5.96 15.26 -14.72
N LEU A 74 -5.77 13.95 -14.59
CA LEU A 74 -6.77 13.04 -14.01
C LEU A 74 -7.09 13.38 -12.55
N TRP A 75 -6.07 13.74 -11.76
CA TRP A 75 -6.29 14.20 -10.40
C TRP A 75 -7.07 15.51 -10.32
N SER A 76 -6.84 16.43 -11.27
CA SER A 76 -7.57 17.68 -11.36
C SER A 76 -9.00 17.48 -11.88
N LEU A 77 -9.18 16.60 -12.88
CA LEU A 77 -10.51 16.22 -13.39
C LEU A 77 -11.36 15.59 -12.29
N ALA A 78 -10.77 14.68 -11.49
CA ALA A 78 -11.49 14.05 -10.39
C ALA A 78 -11.97 15.06 -9.32
N ALA A 79 -11.27 16.18 -9.17
CA ALA A 79 -11.62 17.22 -8.20
C ALA A 79 -12.69 18.21 -8.72
N ILE A 80 -13.02 18.19 -10.01
CA ILE A 80 -14.12 18.95 -10.59
C ILE A 80 -15.44 18.22 -10.29
N LYS A 81 -16.54 18.96 -10.15
CA LYS A 81 -17.87 18.40 -9.93
C LYS A 81 -18.15 17.28 -10.95
N GLU A 82 -18.59 16.12 -10.46
CA GLU A 82 -18.92 14.94 -11.27
C GLU A 82 -17.76 14.38 -12.13
N GLY A 83 -16.52 14.85 -11.91
CA GLY A 83 -15.36 14.42 -12.70
C GLY A 83 -14.72 13.10 -12.27
N ALA A 84 -14.93 12.68 -11.02
CA ALA A 84 -14.25 11.51 -10.48
C ALA A 84 -14.56 10.20 -11.23
N PRO A 85 -15.81 9.85 -11.62
CA PRO A 85 -16.08 8.61 -12.34
C PRO A 85 -15.32 8.50 -13.65
N GLY A 86 -15.35 9.56 -14.50
CA GLY A 86 -14.64 9.57 -15.78
C GLY A 86 -13.13 9.54 -15.63
N ALA A 87 -12.59 10.23 -14.62
CA ALA A 87 -11.15 10.20 -14.33
C ALA A 87 -10.68 8.81 -13.85
N ILE A 88 -11.49 8.12 -13.03
CA ILE A 88 -11.22 6.75 -12.58
C ILE A 88 -11.23 5.81 -13.77
N GLU A 89 -12.29 5.84 -14.59
CA GLU A 89 -12.43 4.97 -15.76
C GLU A 89 -11.24 5.11 -16.72
N THR A 90 -10.87 6.37 -17.06
CA THR A 90 -9.69 6.63 -17.89
C THR A 90 -8.42 6.09 -17.28
N ALA A 91 -8.24 6.25 -15.96
CA ALA A 91 -7.03 5.81 -15.26
C ALA A 91 -6.92 4.29 -15.13
N LEU A 92 -8.02 3.56 -15.00
CA LEU A 92 -8.04 2.09 -14.88
C LEU A 92 -7.42 1.39 -16.08
N HIS A 93 -7.55 1.98 -17.27
CA HIS A 93 -7.12 1.38 -18.54
C HIS A 93 -5.82 1.99 -19.09
N ASP A 94 -5.12 2.82 -18.30
CA ASP A 94 -3.87 3.46 -18.75
C ASP A 94 -2.72 2.45 -18.87
N GLU A 95 -1.87 2.63 -19.88
CA GLU A 95 -0.66 1.84 -20.08
C GLU A 95 0.32 1.90 -18.89
N SER A 96 0.33 3.03 -18.17
CA SER A 96 1.19 3.27 -17.02
C SER A 96 0.62 2.67 -15.73
N GLU A 97 1.37 1.77 -15.10
CA GLU A 97 1.04 1.22 -13.79
C GLU A 97 0.79 2.30 -12.72
N ASN A 98 1.51 3.43 -12.81
CA ASN A 98 1.35 4.54 -11.88
C ASN A 98 -0.03 5.22 -12.05
N ILE A 99 -0.55 5.25 -13.27
CA ILE A 99 -1.87 5.80 -13.54
C ILE A 99 -2.96 4.80 -13.13
N ARG A 100 -2.79 3.50 -13.40
CA ARG A 100 -3.74 2.49 -12.92
C ARG A 100 -3.81 2.48 -11.38
N ALA A 101 -2.68 2.62 -10.68
CA ALA A 101 -2.66 2.79 -9.22
C ALA A 101 -3.32 4.11 -8.78
N LEU A 102 -3.20 5.17 -9.57
CA LEU A 102 -3.87 6.46 -9.32
C LEU A 102 -5.39 6.33 -9.34
N ALA A 103 -5.96 5.48 -10.21
CA ALA A 103 -7.40 5.23 -10.25
C ALA A 103 -7.94 4.82 -8.86
N LEU A 104 -7.27 3.86 -8.20
CA LEU A 104 -7.64 3.41 -6.86
C LEU A 104 -7.51 4.53 -5.81
N ARG A 105 -6.50 5.39 -5.93
CA ARG A 105 -6.29 6.54 -5.02
C ARG A 105 -7.38 7.59 -5.19
N ILE A 106 -7.75 7.89 -6.41
CA ILE A 106 -8.88 8.79 -6.72
C ILE A 106 -10.17 8.21 -6.13
N ALA A 107 -10.44 6.93 -6.40
CA ALA A 107 -11.64 6.25 -5.92
C ALA A 107 -11.77 6.31 -4.38
N ARG A 108 -10.69 6.01 -3.64
CA ARG A 108 -10.71 6.12 -2.17
C ARG A 108 -10.97 7.55 -1.69
N ARG A 109 -10.36 8.55 -2.34
CA ARG A 109 -10.58 9.95 -1.97
C ARG A 109 -12.02 10.38 -2.17
N HIS A 110 -12.67 9.86 -3.21
CA HIS A 110 -14.07 10.18 -3.55
C HIS A 110 -15.08 9.17 -2.99
N GLN A 111 -14.62 8.28 -2.10
CA GLN A 111 -15.47 7.29 -1.41
C GLN A 111 -16.25 6.37 -2.37
N VAL A 112 -15.66 6.09 -3.54
CA VAL A 112 -16.22 5.12 -4.49
C VAL A 112 -16.06 3.72 -3.92
N PRO A 113 -17.04 2.81 -4.07
CA PRO A 113 -16.93 1.41 -3.67
C PRO A 113 -15.68 0.76 -4.26
N MET A 114 -14.84 0.14 -3.40
CA MET A 114 -13.52 -0.32 -3.81
C MET A 114 -13.50 -1.74 -4.36
N GLU A 115 -14.38 -2.63 -3.90
CA GLU A 115 -14.38 -4.03 -4.32
C GLU A 115 -14.49 -4.21 -5.84
N PRO A 116 -15.38 -3.53 -6.57
CA PRO A 116 -15.46 -3.65 -8.03
C PRO A 116 -14.15 -3.25 -8.72
N LEU A 117 -13.49 -2.19 -8.25
CA LEU A 117 -12.24 -1.70 -8.84
C LEU A 117 -11.06 -2.62 -8.53
N VAL A 118 -11.00 -3.12 -7.29
CA VAL A 118 -9.98 -4.10 -6.91
C VAL A 118 -10.16 -5.40 -7.69
N ARG A 119 -11.38 -5.85 -7.93
CA ARG A 119 -11.66 -7.05 -8.75
C ARG A 119 -11.12 -6.93 -10.18
N LEU A 120 -11.17 -5.74 -10.77
CA LEU A 120 -10.58 -5.48 -12.08
C LEU A 120 -9.05 -5.55 -12.09
N LEU A 121 -8.42 -5.08 -11.01
CA LEU A 121 -6.97 -4.90 -10.93
C LEU A 121 -6.23 -5.93 -10.05
N VAL A 122 -6.95 -6.85 -9.40
CA VAL A 122 -6.37 -7.84 -8.47
C VAL A 122 -5.28 -8.72 -9.10
N ARG A 123 -5.32 -8.89 -10.42
CA ARG A 123 -4.34 -9.66 -11.20
C ARG A 123 -3.53 -8.78 -12.16
N ASP A 124 -3.46 -7.49 -11.90
CA ASP A 124 -2.62 -6.59 -12.71
C ASP A 124 -1.18 -7.11 -12.75
N GLU A 125 -0.53 -6.98 -13.89
CA GLU A 125 0.87 -7.40 -14.08
C GLU A 125 1.82 -6.69 -13.13
N SER A 126 1.52 -5.44 -12.77
CA SER A 126 2.34 -4.62 -11.89
C SER A 126 2.11 -4.94 -10.41
N ALA A 127 3.18 -5.29 -9.71
CA ALA A 127 3.17 -5.43 -8.25
C ALA A 127 2.79 -4.11 -7.54
N LEU A 128 3.09 -2.94 -8.14
CA LEU A 128 2.70 -1.63 -7.62
C LEU A 128 1.16 -1.49 -7.60
N VAL A 129 0.49 -1.88 -8.68
CA VAL A 129 -0.98 -1.83 -8.76
C VAL A 129 -1.60 -2.82 -7.78
N ARG A 130 -1.08 -4.05 -7.72
CA ARG A 130 -1.56 -5.06 -6.75
C ARG A 130 -1.37 -4.61 -5.30
N ARG A 131 -0.28 -3.92 -4.96
CA ARG A 131 -0.09 -3.29 -3.63
C ARG A 131 -1.17 -2.25 -3.34
N GLU A 132 -1.47 -1.40 -4.32
CA GLU A 132 -2.53 -0.39 -4.17
C GLU A 132 -3.91 -1.04 -3.99
N CYS A 133 -4.17 -2.19 -4.69
CA CYS A 133 -5.35 -3.02 -4.46
C CYS A 133 -5.42 -3.50 -3.01
N ALA A 134 -4.33 -4.06 -2.47
CA ALA A 134 -4.28 -4.53 -1.10
C ALA A 134 -4.59 -3.42 -0.09
N VAL A 135 -3.96 -2.25 -0.23
CA VAL A 135 -4.24 -1.07 0.61
C VAL A 135 -5.70 -0.64 0.50
N SER A 136 -6.31 -0.79 -0.68
CA SER A 136 -7.69 -0.39 -0.93
C SER A 136 -8.72 -1.27 -0.23
N LEU A 137 -8.33 -2.47 0.20
CA LEU A 137 -9.18 -3.38 1.01
C LEU A 137 -9.18 -3.04 2.50
N HIS A 138 -8.46 -1.99 2.93
CA HIS A 138 -8.40 -1.59 4.33
C HIS A 138 -9.80 -1.37 4.92
N ARG A 139 -10.10 -2.03 6.04
CA ARG A 139 -11.37 -1.97 6.78
C ARG A 139 -12.63 -2.41 6.00
N LEU A 140 -12.50 -2.96 4.81
CA LEU A 140 -13.62 -3.64 4.15
C LEU A 140 -13.74 -5.05 4.72
N THR A 141 -14.92 -5.42 5.20
CA THR A 141 -15.15 -6.68 5.94
C THR A 141 -16.03 -7.67 5.19
N SER A 142 -16.40 -7.38 3.95
CA SER A 142 -17.20 -8.28 3.12
C SER A 142 -16.46 -9.59 2.82
N SER A 143 -17.21 -10.65 2.54
CA SER A 143 -16.63 -11.92 2.08
C SER A 143 -15.84 -11.76 0.79
N GLU A 144 -16.28 -10.85 -0.09
CA GLU A 144 -15.57 -10.51 -1.31
C GLU A 144 -14.21 -9.87 -1.02
N ALA A 145 -14.14 -8.91 -0.09
CA ALA A 145 -12.88 -8.27 0.31
C ALA A 145 -11.87 -9.30 0.86
N VAL A 146 -12.36 -10.33 1.57
CA VAL A 146 -11.51 -11.46 2.02
C VAL A 146 -10.98 -12.24 0.83
N GLN A 147 -11.83 -12.60 -0.15
CA GLN A 147 -11.39 -13.36 -1.32
C GLN A 147 -10.39 -12.58 -2.19
N LEU A 148 -10.64 -11.29 -2.43
CA LEU A 148 -9.71 -10.41 -3.13
C LEU A 148 -8.36 -10.30 -2.41
N TRP A 149 -8.37 -10.20 -1.07
CA TRP A 149 -7.14 -10.21 -0.29
C TRP A 149 -6.37 -11.53 -0.45
N VAL A 150 -7.06 -12.67 -0.42
CA VAL A 150 -6.45 -14.00 -0.62
C VAL A 150 -5.82 -14.13 -2.01
N GLU A 151 -6.47 -13.57 -3.04
CA GLU A 151 -5.89 -13.56 -4.39
C GLU A 151 -4.60 -12.73 -4.45
N LEU A 152 -4.58 -11.58 -3.80
CA LEU A 152 -3.37 -10.75 -3.70
C LEU A 152 -2.28 -11.45 -2.90
N ALA A 153 -2.62 -12.05 -1.75
CA ALA A 153 -1.66 -12.77 -0.92
C ALA A 153 -1.03 -13.97 -1.64
N ALA A 154 -1.80 -14.67 -2.50
CA ALA A 154 -1.31 -15.78 -3.30
C ALA A 154 -0.29 -15.37 -4.40
N GLN A 155 -0.22 -14.08 -4.73
CA GLN A 155 0.73 -13.52 -5.70
C GLN A 155 1.98 -12.91 -5.03
N TYR A 156 2.10 -13.02 -3.72
CA TYR A 156 3.28 -12.54 -3.00
C TYR A 156 4.42 -13.56 -3.12
N GLU A 157 5.57 -13.13 -3.64
CA GLU A 157 6.72 -13.98 -3.94
C GLU A 157 7.80 -14.01 -2.84
N GLY A 158 7.55 -13.37 -1.70
CA GLY A 158 8.51 -13.34 -0.59
C GLY A 158 9.69 -12.37 -0.76
N LYS A 159 9.63 -11.43 -1.70
CA LYS A 159 10.75 -10.52 -2.02
C LYS A 159 10.43 -9.03 -1.83
N ASP A 160 9.18 -8.64 -2.01
CA ASP A 160 8.75 -7.24 -1.92
C ASP A 160 8.17 -6.95 -0.53
N ARG A 161 8.98 -6.30 0.32
CA ARG A 161 8.54 -5.88 1.64
C ARG A 161 7.31 -4.97 1.61
N TRP A 162 7.24 -4.07 0.65
CA TRP A 162 6.12 -3.13 0.54
C TRP A 162 4.83 -3.83 0.15
N TYR A 163 4.93 -4.92 -0.63
CA TYR A 163 3.78 -5.77 -0.91
C TYR A 163 3.26 -6.45 0.36
N LEU A 164 4.16 -6.99 1.17
CA LEU A 164 3.82 -7.62 2.45
C LEU A 164 3.16 -6.63 3.42
N GLU A 165 3.71 -5.41 3.52
CA GLU A 165 3.10 -4.37 4.36
C GLU A 165 1.71 -3.96 3.84
N ALA A 166 1.53 -3.88 2.52
CA ALA A 166 0.23 -3.59 1.91
C ALA A 166 -0.81 -4.68 2.23
N LEU A 167 -0.42 -5.96 2.19
CA LEU A 167 -1.26 -7.08 2.62
C LEU A 167 -1.69 -6.92 4.09
N GLY A 168 -0.75 -6.59 4.98
CA GLY A 168 -1.05 -6.36 6.39
C GLY A 168 -1.94 -5.15 6.65
N ILE A 169 -1.89 -4.11 5.79
CA ILE A 169 -2.86 -3.00 5.84
C ILE A 169 -4.23 -3.48 5.37
N GLY A 170 -4.25 -4.26 4.28
CA GLY A 170 -5.48 -4.74 3.65
C GLY A 170 -6.27 -5.73 4.50
N GLU A 171 -5.62 -6.53 5.37
CA GLU A 171 -6.32 -7.47 6.26
C GLU A 171 -7.03 -6.81 7.46
N LYS A 172 -6.76 -5.51 7.71
CA LYS A 172 -7.29 -4.82 8.90
C LYS A 172 -8.82 -4.95 9.02
N SER A 173 -9.26 -5.33 10.21
CA SER A 173 -10.65 -5.62 10.62
C SER A 173 -11.23 -6.95 10.08
N LYS A 174 -10.40 -7.80 9.44
CA LYS A 174 -10.79 -9.14 8.95
C LYS A 174 -9.62 -10.15 9.01
N GLU A 175 -8.67 -9.91 9.91
CA GLU A 175 -7.40 -10.63 10.01
C GLU A 175 -7.60 -12.15 10.07
N THR A 176 -8.46 -12.65 10.98
CA THR A 176 -8.79 -14.07 11.12
C THR A 176 -9.40 -14.66 9.84
N ALA A 177 -10.33 -13.95 9.22
CA ALA A 177 -10.97 -14.42 7.99
C ALA A 177 -9.96 -14.51 6.83
N CYS A 178 -9.09 -13.50 6.68
CA CYS A 178 -8.03 -13.47 5.68
C CYS A 178 -7.03 -14.60 5.90
N LEU A 179 -6.50 -14.77 7.10
CA LEU A 179 -5.54 -15.82 7.42
C LEU A 179 -6.11 -17.21 7.16
N ASN A 180 -7.33 -17.49 7.64
CA ASN A 180 -7.95 -18.80 7.50
C ASN A 180 -8.26 -19.13 6.03
N ALA A 181 -8.76 -18.15 5.27
CA ALA A 181 -9.04 -18.34 3.84
C ALA A 181 -7.73 -18.52 3.03
N TRP A 182 -6.68 -17.78 3.38
CA TRP A 182 -5.37 -17.93 2.74
C TRP A 182 -4.72 -19.29 3.06
N LEU A 183 -4.79 -19.76 4.31
CA LEU A 183 -4.26 -21.07 4.69
C LEU A 183 -4.93 -22.21 3.89
N LYS A 184 -6.24 -22.12 3.67
CA LYS A 184 -6.96 -23.08 2.80
C LYS A 184 -6.44 -23.06 1.37
N LYS A 185 -6.15 -21.89 0.82
CA LYS A 185 -5.63 -21.73 -0.54
C LYS A 185 -4.18 -22.17 -0.65
N ALA A 186 -3.33 -21.80 0.31
CA ALA A 186 -1.91 -22.14 0.34
C ALA A 186 -1.67 -23.65 0.56
N GLY A 187 -2.57 -24.34 1.26
CA GLY A 187 -2.46 -25.78 1.52
C GLY A 187 -1.10 -26.14 2.12
N LYS A 188 -0.32 -26.96 1.45
CA LYS A 188 1.00 -27.39 1.91
C LYS A 188 2.07 -26.29 1.88
N ASP A 189 1.87 -25.26 1.06
CA ASP A 189 2.86 -24.21 0.81
C ASP A 189 2.81 -23.08 1.85
N TRP A 190 1.96 -23.22 2.89
CA TRP A 190 1.86 -22.22 3.96
C TRP A 190 3.20 -21.96 4.68
N ASN A 191 4.12 -22.92 4.69
CA ASN A 191 5.46 -22.82 5.28
C ASN A 191 6.55 -22.47 4.25
N SER A 192 6.21 -22.07 3.02
CA SER A 192 7.16 -21.47 2.08
C SER A 192 7.72 -20.15 2.65
N GLN A 193 8.80 -19.62 2.06
CA GLN A 193 9.32 -18.32 2.50
C GLN A 193 8.23 -17.24 2.48
N ALA A 194 7.49 -17.14 1.37
CA ALA A 194 6.38 -16.19 1.24
C ALA A 194 5.29 -16.44 2.29
N GLY A 195 4.97 -17.71 2.56
CA GLY A 195 4.00 -18.09 3.58
C GLY A 195 4.43 -17.70 4.99
N ARG A 196 5.70 -17.91 5.34
CA ARG A 196 6.26 -17.48 6.63
C ARG A 196 6.21 -15.96 6.79
N ASP A 197 6.44 -15.22 5.72
CA ASP A 197 6.32 -13.76 5.72
C ASP A 197 4.89 -13.29 5.98
N ILE A 198 3.90 -13.92 5.34
CA ILE A 198 2.48 -13.62 5.54
C ILE A 198 2.07 -13.91 7.00
N ILE A 199 2.46 -15.04 7.55
CA ILE A 199 2.20 -15.39 8.96
C ILE A 199 2.89 -14.39 9.89
N TRP A 200 4.15 -14.07 9.64
CA TRP A 200 4.90 -13.07 10.41
C TRP A 200 4.20 -11.70 10.43
N ARG A 201 3.60 -11.31 9.31
CA ARG A 201 2.93 -10.01 9.17
C ARG A 201 1.50 -10.01 9.72
N SER A 202 0.83 -11.16 9.74
CA SER A 202 -0.57 -11.27 10.18
C SER A 202 -0.75 -10.86 11.65
N ARG A 203 -1.88 -10.25 11.92
CA ARG A 203 -2.32 -9.88 13.28
C ARG A 203 -3.53 -10.69 13.73
N ALA A 204 -3.91 -11.73 12.97
CA ALA A 204 -4.90 -12.70 13.41
C ALA A 204 -4.43 -13.42 14.67
N PRO A 205 -5.26 -13.59 15.70
CA PRO A 205 -4.86 -14.31 16.93
C PRO A 205 -4.29 -15.71 16.65
N GLU A 206 -4.79 -16.39 15.64
CA GLU A 206 -4.37 -17.74 15.22
C GLU A 206 -2.93 -17.75 14.66
N ALA A 207 -2.41 -16.60 14.21
CA ALA A 207 -1.03 -16.52 13.74
C ALA A 207 -0.01 -16.82 14.85
N ALA A 208 -0.33 -16.55 16.12
CA ALA A 208 0.56 -16.88 17.24
C ALA A 208 0.90 -18.39 17.30
N ALA A 209 -0.10 -19.26 17.14
CA ALA A 209 0.11 -20.70 17.10
C ALA A 209 0.93 -21.16 15.87
N LEU A 210 0.75 -20.49 14.74
CA LEU A 210 1.52 -20.77 13.54
C LEU A 210 2.98 -20.31 13.67
N LEU A 211 3.23 -19.17 14.32
CA LEU A 211 4.57 -18.71 14.66
C LEU A 211 5.30 -19.72 15.54
N ALA A 212 4.64 -20.28 16.59
CA ALA A 212 5.22 -21.32 17.40
C ALA A 212 5.55 -22.59 16.59
N LYS A 213 4.64 -23.03 15.70
CA LYS A 213 4.89 -24.16 14.79
C LYS A 213 6.08 -23.91 13.87
N LEU A 214 6.25 -22.71 13.34
CA LEU A 214 7.41 -22.35 12.51
C LEU A 214 8.72 -22.42 13.31
N LEU A 215 8.73 -21.88 14.53
CA LEU A 215 9.89 -21.85 15.41
C LEU A 215 10.32 -23.24 15.88
N LEU A 216 9.38 -24.17 16.02
CA LEU A 216 9.64 -25.57 16.37
C LEU A 216 9.99 -26.44 15.16
N ASN A 217 9.81 -25.95 13.93
CA ASN A 217 10.08 -26.71 12.72
C ASN A 217 11.58 -26.65 12.35
N PRO A 218 12.30 -27.80 12.35
CA PRO A 218 13.73 -27.82 12.04
C PRO A 218 14.09 -27.40 10.62
N ASN A 219 13.11 -27.37 9.70
CA ASN A 219 13.31 -26.94 8.31
C ASN A 219 13.19 -25.42 8.12
N VAL A 220 12.82 -24.67 9.17
CA VAL A 220 12.81 -23.19 9.11
C VAL A 220 14.23 -22.70 9.40
N PRO A 221 14.80 -21.84 8.52
CA PRO A 221 16.15 -21.33 8.71
C PRO A 221 16.32 -20.61 10.05
N ALA A 222 17.37 -20.95 10.79
CA ALA A 222 17.65 -20.36 12.12
C ALA A 222 17.78 -18.83 12.05
N ALA A 223 18.25 -18.28 10.92
CA ALA A 223 18.33 -16.84 10.69
C ALA A 223 16.97 -16.12 10.70
N GLU A 224 15.86 -16.85 10.51
CA GLU A 224 14.51 -16.28 10.57
C GLU A 224 13.93 -16.28 12.00
N HIS A 225 14.47 -17.09 12.92
CA HIS A 225 13.94 -17.25 14.27
C HIS A 225 13.80 -15.91 15.03
N PRO A 226 14.78 -15.01 15.06
CA PRO A 226 14.66 -13.74 15.80
C PRO A 226 13.46 -12.90 15.36
N ARG A 227 13.20 -12.82 14.04
CA ARG A 227 12.05 -12.07 13.54
C ARG A 227 10.71 -12.75 13.85
N LEU A 228 10.65 -14.09 13.79
CA LEU A 228 9.45 -14.87 14.10
C LEU A 228 9.09 -14.78 15.57
N VAL A 229 10.08 -14.88 16.48
CA VAL A 229 9.88 -14.68 17.92
C VAL A 229 9.38 -13.26 18.21
N ARG A 230 10.01 -12.25 17.59
CA ARG A 230 9.57 -10.85 17.74
C ARG A 230 8.13 -10.64 17.25
N ALA A 231 7.66 -11.42 16.28
CA ALA A 231 6.27 -11.30 15.82
C ALA A 231 5.25 -11.59 16.93
N LEU A 232 5.59 -12.45 17.91
CA LEU A 232 4.75 -12.73 19.08
C LEU A 232 4.51 -11.48 19.96
N ASP A 233 5.37 -10.46 19.88
CA ASP A 233 5.20 -9.21 20.63
C ASP A 233 3.97 -8.41 20.15
N PHE A 234 3.47 -8.68 18.94
CA PHE A 234 2.28 -8.06 18.36
C PHE A 234 0.98 -8.83 18.63
N HIS A 235 1.05 -9.93 19.40
CA HIS A 235 -0.11 -10.72 19.84
C HIS A 235 -0.29 -10.58 21.35
N GLU A 236 -1.52 -10.75 21.82
CA GLU A 236 -1.90 -10.57 23.21
C GLU A 236 -2.80 -11.72 23.71
N GLY A 237 -2.89 -11.88 25.03
CA GLY A 237 -3.79 -12.80 25.71
C GLY A 237 -3.51 -14.27 25.43
N LYS A 238 -4.55 -15.11 25.59
CA LYS A 238 -4.45 -16.58 25.53
C LYS A 238 -3.73 -17.14 24.28
N PRO A 239 -3.94 -16.62 23.05
CA PRO A 239 -3.23 -17.13 21.88
C PRO A 239 -1.70 -16.98 21.99
N LYS A 240 -1.23 -15.84 22.48
CA LYS A 240 0.20 -15.59 22.72
C LYS A 240 0.74 -16.51 23.84
N GLU A 241 0.01 -16.58 24.95
CA GLU A 241 0.39 -17.42 26.10
C GLU A 241 0.53 -18.89 25.70
N ALA A 242 -0.43 -19.42 24.95
CA ALA A 242 -0.37 -20.79 24.44
C ALA A 242 0.80 -21.02 23.47
N ALA A 243 1.09 -20.03 22.60
CA ALA A 243 2.24 -20.09 21.69
C ALA A 243 3.57 -20.11 22.46
N LEU A 244 3.72 -19.26 23.50
CA LEU A 244 4.91 -19.23 24.35
C LEU A 244 5.06 -20.54 25.17
N ALA A 245 3.97 -21.08 25.73
CA ALA A 245 3.97 -22.35 26.42
C ALA A 245 4.46 -23.48 25.51
N ALA A 246 3.94 -23.57 24.29
CA ALA A 246 4.38 -24.55 23.30
C ALA A 246 5.88 -24.47 22.99
N LEU A 247 6.43 -23.23 22.92
CA LEU A 247 7.87 -23.03 22.73
C LEU A 247 8.70 -23.48 23.95
N LEU A 248 8.20 -23.28 25.17
CA LEU A 248 8.88 -23.66 26.40
C LEU A 248 8.82 -25.17 26.65
N GLU A 249 7.73 -25.83 26.23
CA GLU A 249 7.57 -27.30 26.29
C GLU A 249 8.38 -27.99 25.16
N GLY A 250 8.74 -27.25 24.12
CA GLY A 250 9.55 -27.77 23.03
C GLY A 250 10.98 -28.10 23.44
N ASP A 251 11.71 -28.79 22.57
CA ASP A 251 13.08 -29.21 22.82
C ASP A 251 14.06 -28.01 22.83
N ALA A 252 14.37 -27.52 24.03
CA ALA A 252 15.33 -26.45 24.27
C ALA A 252 16.73 -26.72 23.66
N LYS A 253 17.10 -27.99 23.47
CA LYS A 253 18.38 -28.36 22.85
C LYS A 253 18.44 -28.03 21.37
N ARG A 254 17.28 -27.95 20.69
CA ARG A 254 17.22 -27.61 19.25
C ARG A 254 17.49 -26.14 19.00
N SER A 255 17.03 -25.24 19.85
CA SER A 255 17.24 -23.81 19.72
C SER A 255 17.25 -23.08 21.07
N PRO A 256 18.38 -23.15 21.82
CA PRO A 256 18.50 -22.49 23.12
C PRO A 256 18.17 -21.00 23.10
N ALA A 257 18.54 -20.28 22.01
CA ALA A 257 18.24 -18.87 21.85
C ALA A 257 16.72 -18.61 21.75
N THR A 258 16.01 -19.40 20.96
CA THR A 258 14.54 -19.29 20.82
C THR A 258 13.84 -19.60 22.16
N TYR A 259 14.32 -20.61 22.88
CA TYR A 259 13.80 -20.93 24.20
C TYR A 259 13.99 -19.78 25.20
N LEU A 260 15.20 -19.22 25.27
CA LEU A 260 15.49 -18.09 26.17
C LEU A 260 14.63 -16.87 25.85
N GLU A 261 14.47 -16.52 24.56
CA GLU A 261 13.62 -15.42 24.15
C GLU A 261 12.14 -15.68 24.47
N ALA A 262 11.64 -16.91 24.31
CA ALA A 262 10.28 -17.28 24.71
C ALA A 262 10.10 -17.17 26.23
N PHE A 263 11.07 -17.64 27.02
CA PHE A 263 11.07 -17.53 28.47
C PHE A 263 11.01 -16.08 28.95
N GLN A 264 11.85 -15.21 28.37
CA GLN A 264 11.85 -13.77 28.70
C GLN A 264 10.51 -13.08 28.42
N ARG A 265 9.79 -13.53 27.38
CA ARG A 265 8.46 -13.01 27.03
C ARG A 265 7.33 -13.58 27.87
N ALA A 266 7.49 -14.81 28.35
CA ALA A 266 6.51 -15.45 29.21
C ALA A 266 6.60 -14.96 30.67
N THR A 267 7.79 -14.52 31.11
CA THR A 267 8.00 -14.04 32.48
C THR A 267 7.37 -12.65 32.64
N PRO A 268 6.53 -12.41 33.66
CA PRO A 268 6.02 -11.09 33.97
C PRO A 268 7.16 -10.10 34.16
N LYS A 269 7.04 -8.94 33.57
CA LYS A 269 7.94 -7.82 33.86
C LYS A 269 7.52 -7.26 35.22
N PHE A 270 8.35 -7.49 36.24
CA PHE A 270 8.23 -6.86 37.53
C PHE A 270 8.67 -5.41 37.47
#